data_4f3573c3944a4b51e9be9fdd2dd6fb30
#
_entry.id   4f3573c3944a4b51e9be9fdd2dd6fb30
#
_cell.length_a   1.000
_cell.length_b   1.000
_cell.length_c   1.000
_cell.angle_alpha   90.00
_cell.angle_beta   90.00
_cell.angle_gamma   90.00
#
_symmetry.space_group_name_H-M   'P 1'
#
loop_
_entity.id
_entity.type
_entity.pdbx_description
1 polymer ?
#
loop_
_entity_poly.entity_id
_entity_poly.type
_entity_poly.pdbx_seq_one_letter_code
_entity_poly.pdbx_strand_id
1 'polypeptide(L)'
;MAPMGDLLGPDPILLPGDSDAEAALLANENPGTVAAAHPSASVAWAALAEEALADDKAITAYAYARTGYHRGLDQLRRNGWKGFGPVPYSHEANRGFLRCVAALARAADAIGETEEYLRCADLLDDCDPAARSALGL
;
A
#
# COMPACT_ATOMS: atom_id res chain seq x y z
N MET A 1 -13.58 -29.94 -1.72
CA MET A 1 -14.63 -28.90 -1.67
C MET A 1 -14.01 -27.55 -2.03
N ALA A 2 -14.64 -26.81 -2.91
CA ALA A 2 -14.15 -25.46 -3.24
C ALA A 2 -14.29 -24.55 -2.02
N PRO A 3 -13.29 -23.70 -1.75
CA PRO A 3 -13.41 -22.66 -0.73
C PRO A 3 -14.60 -21.75 -1.00
N MET A 4 -15.17 -21.18 0.04
CA MET A 4 -16.28 -20.22 -0.11
C MET A 4 -15.88 -19.05 -1.00
N GLY A 5 -14.61 -18.62 -0.96
CA GLY A 5 -14.09 -17.56 -1.81
C GLY A 5 -14.23 -17.85 -3.30
N ASP A 6 -14.07 -19.10 -3.71
CA ASP A 6 -14.22 -19.50 -5.12
C ASP A 6 -15.66 -19.36 -5.62
N LEU A 7 -16.64 -19.51 -4.74
CA LEU A 7 -18.04 -19.36 -5.07
C LEU A 7 -18.52 -17.91 -5.01
N LEU A 8 -17.91 -17.11 -4.15
CA LEU A 8 -18.30 -15.72 -3.88
C LEU A 8 -17.33 -14.69 -4.49
N GLY A 9 -16.32 -15.15 -5.20
CA GLY A 9 -15.24 -14.35 -5.75
C GLY A 9 -13.89 -14.89 -5.34
N PRO A 10 -12.79 -14.17 -5.68
CA PRO A 10 -11.44 -14.63 -5.37
C PRO A 10 -11.17 -14.62 -3.86
N ASP A 11 -10.29 -15.53 -3.44
CA ASP A 11 -9.82 -15.60 -2.06
C ASP A 11 -9.02 -14.34 -1.70
N PRO A 12 -9.05 -13.92 -0.44
CA PRO A 12 -8.20 -12.83 0.04
C PRO A 12 -6.72 -13.13 -0.17
N ILE A 13 -5.97 -12.12 -0.58
CA ILE A 13 -4.51 -12.22 -0.63
C ILE A 13 -3.94 -11.84 0.73
N LEU A 14 -3.11 -12.71 1.28
CA LEU A 14 -2.40 -12.50 2.53
C LEU A 14 -0.91 -12.53 2.23
N LEU A 15 -0.30 -11.36 2.06
CA LEU A 15 1.12 -11.26 1.71
C LEU A 15 2.00 -11.82 2.83
N PRO A 16 3.16 -12.43 2.49
CA PRO A 16 4.10 -12.90 3.51
C PRO A 16 4.80 -11.75 4.24
N GLY A 17 4.85 -10.56 3.62
CA GLY A 17 5.54 -9.41 4.18
C GLY A 17 7.06 -9.48 4.05
N ASP A 18 7.72 -8.45 4.58
CA ASP A 18 9.17 -8.37 4.70
C ASP A 18 9.49 -8.10 6.16
N SER A 19 9.75 -9.17 6.91
CA SER A 19 9.94 -9.08 8.36
C SER A 19 11.17 -8.25 8.75
N ASP A 20 12.24 -8.25 7.94
CA ASP A 20 13.43 -7.46 8.22
C ASP A 20 13.16 -5.96 8.04
N ALA A 21 12.45 -5.59 6.97
CA ALA A 21 12.07 -4.20 6.76
C ALA A 21 11.09 -3.71 7.84
N GLU A 22 10.11 -4.52 8.18
CA GLU A 22 9.13 -4.20 9.22
C GLU A 22 9.80 -4.02 10.59
N ALA A 23 10.73 -4.91 10.94
CA ALA A 23 11.48 -4.82 12.20
C ALA A 23 12.36 -3.58 12.25
N ALA A 24 13.02 -3.24 11.13
CA ALA A 24 13.87 -2.04 11.05
C ALA A 24 13.05 -0.76 11.26
N LEU A 25 11.86 -0.68 10.66
CA LEU A 25 10.99 0.48 10.85
C LEU A 25 10.45 0.57 12.28
N LEU A 26 10.12 -0.56 12.90
CA LEU A 26 9.72 -0.60 14.31
C LEU A 26 10.84 -0.16 15.26
N ALA A 27 12.09 -0.40 14.86
CA ALA A 27 13.27 0.05 15.59
C ALA A 27 13.63 1.52 15.30
N ASN A 28 12.77 2.24 14.59
CA ASN A 28 12.94 3.64 14.18
C ASN A 28 14.17 3.89 13.30
N GLU A 29 14.58 2.91 12.52
CA GLU A 29 15.59 3.16 11.49
C GLU A 29 15.05 4.11 10.42
N ASN A 30 15.95 4.86 9.81
CA ASN A 30 15.58 5.83 8.76
C ASN A 30 14.89 5.10 7.60
N PRO A 31 13.65 5.51 7.23
CA PRO A 31 12.91 4.81 6.17
C PRO A 31 13.64 4.76 4.82
N GLY A 32 14.43 5.80 4.49
CA GLY A 32 15.23 5.80 3.26
C GLY A 32 16.30 4.73 3.28
N THR A 33 16.95 4.52 4.43
CA THR A 33 17.93 3.45 4.60
C THR A 33 17.26 2.08 4.47
N VAL A 34 16.08 1.91 5.07
CA VAL A 34 15.31 0.67 4.97
C VAL A 34 14.89 0.39 3.53
N ALA A 35 14.38 1.40 2.82
CA ALA A 35 13.99 1.26 1.42
C ALA A 35 15.18 0.89 0.53
N ALA A 36 16.36 1.46 0.78
CA ALA A 36 17.57 1.13 0.03
C ALA A 36 18.03 -0.31 0.27
N ALA A 37 17.87 -0.81 1.49
CA ALA A 37 18.23 -2.19 1.85
C ALA A 37 17.16 -3.19 1.39
N HIS A 38 15.88 -2.78 1.35
CA HIS A 38 14.73 -3.63 1.03
C HIS A 38 13.82 -2.94 0.01
N PRO A 39 14.29 -2.72 -1.23
CA PRO A 39 13.54 -1.90 -2.20
C PRO A 39 12.23 -2.50 -2.67
N SER A 40 11.99 -3.79 -2.47
CA SER A 40 10.72 -4.43 -2.78
C SER A 40 9.70 -4.34 -1.65
N ALA A 41 10.09 -3.84 -0.48
CA ALA A 41 9.21 -3.73 0.68
C ALA A 41 8.37 -2.44 0.61
N SER A 42 7.10 -2.56 0.22
CA SER A 42 6.21 -1.40 0.10
C SER A 42 6.08 -0.62 1.41
N VAL A 43 6.23 -1.27 2.57
CA VAL A 43 6.12 -0.62 3.87
C VAL A 43 7.16 0.49 4.07
N ALA A 44 8.37 0.31 3.54
CA ALA A 44 9.43 1.34 3.63
C ALA A 44 9.09 2.56 2.77
N TRP A 45 8.59 2.33 1.56
CA TRP A 45 8.14 3.41 0.68
C TRP A 45 6.92 4.13 1.25
N ALA A 46 6.02 3.39 1.90
CA ALA A 46 4.88 4.00 2.60
C ALA A 46 5.33 4.96 3.69
N ALA A 47 6.29 4.55 4.51
CA ALA A 47 6.83 5.40 5.56
C ALA A 47 7.46 6.68 4.99
N LEU A 48 8.24 6.57 3.90
CA LEU A 48 8.81 7.73 3.22
C LEU A 48 7.73 8.68 2.68
N ALA A 49 6.70 8.12 2.06
CA ALA A 49 5.59 8.93 1.53
C ALA A 49 4.84 9.67 2.63
N GLU A 50 4.58 8.99 3.73
CA GLU A 50 3.89 9.57 4.88
C GLU A 50 4.70 10.70 5.53
N GLU A 51 6.01 10.54 5.66
CA GLU A 51 6.89 11.61 6.12
C GLU A 51 6.85 12.82 5.18
N ALA A 52 6.95 12.58 3.87
CA ALA A 52 6.91 13.65 2.88
C ALA A 52 5.58 14.41 2.90
N LEU A 53 4.45 13.70 3.09
CA LEU A 53 3.14 14.34 3.25
C LEU A 53 3.09 15.21 4.51
N ALA A 54 3.65 14.74 5.62
CA ALA A 54 3.71 15.50 6.87
C ALA A 54 4.56 16.77 6.71
N ASP A 55 5.53 16.77 5.82
CA ASP A 55 6.41 17.91 5.52
C ASP A 55 5.87 18.79 4.38
N ASP A 56 4.63 18.58 3.94
CA ASP A 56 4.01 19.30 2.82
C ASP A 56 4.77 19.16 1.50
N LYS A 57 5.44 18.03 1.30
CA LYS A 57 6.19 17.73 0.08
C LYS A 57 5.39 16.76 -0.81
N ALA A 58 4.31 17.27 -1.40
CA ALA A 58 3.36 16.45 -2.15
C ALA A 58 3.99 15.70 -3.33
N ILE A 59 4.86 16.36 -4.10
CA ILE A 59 5.51 15.72 -5.27
C ILE A 59 6.46 14.61 -4.82
N THR A 60 7.23 14.84 -3.76
CA THR A 60 8.12 13.82 -3.19
C THR A 60 7.30 12.64 -2.68
N ALA A 61 6.21 12.92 -1.96
CA ALA A 61 5.30 11.90 -1.46
C ALA A 61 4.69 11.09 -2.60
N TYR A 62 4.28 11.74 -3.67
CA TYR A 62 3.73 11.12 -4.87
C TYR A 62 4.73 10.09 -5.43
N ALA A 63 5.98 10.48 -5.59
CA ALA A 63 7.02 9.61 -6.14
C ALA A 63 7.28 8.40 -5.24
N TYR A 64 7.40 8.58 -3.95
CA TYR A 64 7.59 7.49 -3.00
C TYR A 64 6.39 6.55 -2.96
N ALA A 65 5.18 7.10 -2.87
CA ALA A 65 3.96 6.33 -2.81
C ALA A 65 3.76 5.50 -4.07
N ARG A 66 4.00 6.09 -5.24
CA ARG A 66 3.88 5.38 -6.51
C ARG A 66 4.89 4.25 -6.62
N THR A 67 6.12 4.46 -6.18
CA THR A 67 7.14 3.40 -6.15
C THR A 67 6.68 2.24 -5.26
N GLY A 68 6.25 2.54 -4.03
CA GLY A 68 5.78 1.51 -3.10
C GLY A 68 4.51 0.82 -3.58
N TYR A 69 3.62 1.55 -4.22
CA TYR A 69 2.43 1.00 -4.85
C TYR A 69 2.81 -0.06 -5.92
N HIS A 70 3.71 0.27 -6.83
CA HIS A 70 4.14 -0.67 -7.86
C HIS A 70 4.89 -1.87 -7.28
N ARG A 71 5.72 -1.68 -6.27
CA ARG A 71 6.38 -2.80 -5.57
C ARG A 71 5.36 -3.71 -4.89
N GLY A 72 4.34 -3.13 -4.28
CA GLY A 72 3.24 -3.89 -3.68
C GLY A 72 2.44 -4.65 -4.72
N LEU A 73 2.15 -4.05 -5.88
CA LEU A 73 1.50 -4.75 -7.00
C LEU A 73 2.30 -5.97 -7.44
N ASP A 74 3.62 -5.85 -7.55
CA ASP A 74 4.49 -6.96 -7.91
C ASP A 74 4.34 -8.11 -6.90
N GLN A 75 4.33 -7.81 -5.61
CA GLN A 75 4.15 -8.81 -4.55
C GLN A 75 2.76 -9.46 -4.61
N LEU A 76 1.72 -8.66 -4.80
CA LEU A 76 0.36 -9.17 -4.91
C LEU A 76 0.22 -10.13 -6.10
N ARG A 77 0.77 -9.75 -7.26
CA ARG A 77 0.73 -10.60 -8.46
C ARG A 77 1.48 -11.90 -8.26
N ARG A 78 2.64 -11.88 -7.60
CA ARG A 78 3.39 -13.10 -7.26
C ARG A 78 2.60 -14.01 -6.33
N ASN A 79 1.70 -13.46 -5.53
CA ASN A 79 0.86 -14.21 -4.60
C ASN A 79 -0.54 -14.49 -5.16
N GLY A 80 -0.73 -14.34 -6.47
CA GLY A 80 -1.94 -14.79 -7.16
C GLY A 80 -3.02 -13.73 -7.38
N TRP A 81 -2.79 -12.47 -6.99
CA TRP A 81 -3.76 -11.39 -7.22
C TRP A 81 -3.83 -11.05 -8.70
N LYS A 82 -5.04 -10.96 -9.23
CA LYS A 82 -5.29 -10.74 -10.66
C LYS A 82 -5.84 -9.35 -10.96
N GLY A 83 -5.60 -8.40 -10.07
CA GLY A 83 -6.06 -7.02 -10.23
C GLY A 83 -7.40 -6.73 -9.59
N PHE A 84 -8.04 -7.73 -8.97
CA PHE A 84 -9.29 -7.59 -8.27
C PHE A 84 -9.36 -8.63 -7.14
N GLY A 85 -10.25 -8.39 -6.19
CA GLY A 85 -10.44 -9.26 -5.04
C GLY A 85 -9.82 -8.72 -3.78
N PRO A 86 -10.15 -9.30 -2.62
CA PRO A 86 -9.80 -8.73 -1.32
C PRO A 86 -8.31 -8.71 -1.03
N VAL A 87 -7.83 -7.58 -0.51
CA VAL A 87 -6.51 -7.40 0.08
C VAL A 87 -6.76 -6.80 1.47
N PRO A 88 -7.05 -7.61 2.48
CA PRO A 88 -7.57 -7.10 3.74
C PRO A 88 -6.54 -6.35 4.56
N TYR A 89 -6.95 -5.20 5.08
CA TYR A 89 -6.16 -4.36 5.98
C TYR A 89 -5.85 -5.04 7.31
N SER A 90 -6.74 -5.93 7.76
CA SER A 90 -6.54 -6.69 9.01
C SER A 90 -5.28 -7.56 8.97
N HIS A 91 -4.85 -7.98 7.79
CA HIS A 91 -3.59 -8.69 7.63
C HIS A 91 -2.43 -7.70 7.57
N GLU A 92 -1.60 -7.67 8.59
CA GLU A 92 -0.58 -6.63 8.79
C GLU A 92 0.35 -6.46 7.59
N ALA A 93 0.79 -7.56 6.98
CA ALA A 93 1.71 -7.50 5.85
C ALA A 93 1.11 -6.87 4.58
N ASN A 94 -0.22 -6.74 4.50
CA ASN A 94 -0.88 -6.03 3.39
C ASN A 94 -0.87 -4.51 3.57
N ARG A 95 -0.63 -4.03 4.78
CA ARG A 95 -0.78 -2.61 5.11
C ARG A 95 0.20 -1.72 4.38
N GLY A 96 1.41 -2.18 4.13
CA GLY A 96 2.40 -1.40 3.38
C GLY A 96 1.88 -0.99 2.01
N PHE A 97 1.34 -1.93 1.26
CA PHE A 97 0.72 -1.65 -0.04
C PHE A 97 -0.47 -0.68 0.10
N LEU A 98 -1.38 -0.96 1.01
CA LEU A 98 -2.58 -0.15 1.19
C LEU A 98 -2.24 1.28 1.64
N ARG A 99 -1.24 1.43 2.50
CA ARG A 99 -0.71 2.74 2.92
C ARG A 99 -0.12 3.51 1.74
N CYS A 100 0.57 2.83 0.83
CA CYS A 100 1.10 3.46 -0.38
C CYS A 100 -0.03 3.98 -1.27
N VAL A 101 -1.10 3.20 -1.44
CA VAL A 101 -2.27 3.63 -2.22
C VAL A 101 -2.92 4.87 -1.59
N ALA A 102 -3.10 4.87 -0.26
CA ALA A 102 -3.65 6.01 0.45
C ALA A 102 -2.76 7.26 0.37
N ALA A 103 -1.45 7.08 0.51
CA ALA A 103 -0.50 8.18 0.39
C ALA A 103 -0.48 8.76 -1.02
N LEU A 104 -0.56 7.90 -2.04
CA LEU A 104 -0.67 8.34 -3.44
C LEU A 104 -1.94 9.15 -3.66
N ALA A 105 -3.06 8.69 -3.11
CA ALA A 105 -4.32 9.43 -3.18
C ALA A 105 -4.18 10.84 -2.57
N ARG A 106 -3.59 10.94 -1.39
CA ARG A 106 -3.38 12.24 -0.72
C ARG A 106 -2.46 13.15 -1.50
N ALA A 107 -1.37 12.60 -2.03
CA ALA A 107 -0.43 13.38 -2.84
C ALA A 107 -1.08 13.87 -4.13
N ALA A 108 -1.84 13.01 -4.79
CA ALA A 108 -2.58 13.36 -6.01
C ALA A 108 -3.59 14.48 -5.73
N ASP A 109 -4.34 14.39 -4.64
CA ASP A 109 -5.28 15.42 -4.23
C ASP A 109 -4.57 16.75 -3.97
N ALA A 110 -3.44 16.71 -3.28
CA ALA A 110 -2.66 17.91 -2.96
C ALA A 110 -2.16 18.65 -4.20
N ILE A 111 -1.90 17.94 -5.30
CA ILE A 111 -1.45 18.57 -6.57
C ILE A 111 -2.60 18.79 -7.56
N GLY A 112 -3.84 18.50 -7.16
CA GLY A 112 -5.01 18.71 -8.02
C GLY A 112 -5.24 17.63 -9.07
N GLU A 113 -4.60 16.46 -8.95
CA GLU A 113 -4.80 15.33 -9.86
C GLU A 113 -5.99 14.49 -9.38
N THR A 114 -7.18 15.03 -9.62
CA THR A 114 -8.43 14.46 -9.11
C THR A 114 -8.69 13.05 -9.62
N GLU A 115 -8.40 12.77 -10.88
CA GLU A 115 -8.63 11.44 -11.46
C GLU A 115 -7.79 10.37 -10.75
N GLU A 116 -6.55 10.67 -10.42
CA GLU A 116 -5.68 9.73 -9.71
C GLU A 116 -6.13 9.54 -8.27
N TYR A 117 -6.56 10.62 -7.60
CA TYR A 117 -7.16 10.50 -6.27
C TYR A 117 -8.34 9.53 -6.28
N LEU A 118 -9.28 9.71 -7.22
CA LEU A 118 -10.46 8.86 -7.33
C LEU A 118 -10.08 7.41 -7.64
N ARG A 119 -9.13 7.20 -8.53
CA ARG A 119 -8.67 5.87 -8.89
C ARG A 119 -8.10 5.13 -7.66
N CYS A 120 -7.28 5.81 -6.88
CA CYS A 120 -6.69 5.24 -5.67
C CYS A 120 -7.74 4.96 -4.60
N ALA A 121 -8.68 5.89 -4.39
CA ALA A 121 -9.77 5.71 -3.43
C ALA A 121 -10.63 4.50 -3.81
N ASP A 122 -10.97 4.36 -5.09
CA ASP A 122 -11.73 3.22 -5.59
C ASP A 122 -10.97 1.91 -5.43
N LEU A 123 -9.65 1.93 -5.68
CA LEU A 123 -8.81 0.75 -5.47
C LEU A 123 -8.79 0.31 -4.01
N LEU A 124 -8.71 1.25 -3.07
CA LEU A 124 -8.79 0.93 -1.65
C LEU A 124 -10.12 0.26 -1.29
N ASP A 125 -11.24 0.82 -1.80
CA ASP A 125 -12.56 0.24 -1.56
C ASP A 125 -12.67 -1.17 -2.16
N ASP A 126 -12.11 -1.39 -3.34
CA ASP A 126 -12.10 -2.70 -3.98
C ASP A 126 -11.25 -3.72 -3.21
N CYS A 127 -10.13 -3.28 -2.65
CA CYS A 127 -9.29 -4.15 -1.84
C CYS A 127 -9.92 -4.47 -0.49
N ASP A 128 -10.40 -3.44 0.19
CA ASP A 128 -11.03 -3.57 1.52
C ASP A 128 -11.69 -2.24 1.89
N PRO A 129 -13.03 -2.19 1.96
CA PRO A 129 -13.71 -0.96 2.39
C PRO A 129 -13.24 -0.45 3.76
N ALA A 130 -12.87 -1.36 4.68
CA ALA A 130 -12.35 -0.98 5.99
C ALA A 130 -10.99 -0.27 5.91
N ALA A 131 -10.19 -0.54 4.88
CA ALA A 131 -8.88 0.10 4.71
C ALA A 131 -9.01 1.60 4.51
N ARG A 132 -9.97 2.05 3.72
CA ARG A 132 -10.19 3.47 3.47
C ARG A 132 -10.47 4.23 4.75
N SER A 133 -11.35 3.69 5.58
CA SER A 133 -11.67 4.27 6.90
C SER A 133 -10.46 4.22 7.83
N ALA A 134 -9.79 3.08 7.93
CA ALA A 134 -8.63 2.90 8.80
C ALA A 134 -7.49 3.86 8.44
N LEU A 135 -7.33 4.18 7.16
CA LEU A 135 -6.29 5.08 6.66
C LEU A 135 -6.75 6.55 6.59
N GLY A 136 -7.98 6.85 6.98
CA GLY A 136 -8.49 8.22 7.06
C GLY A 136 -8.69 8.90 5.71
N LEU A 137 -9.05 8.13 4.70
CA LEU A 137 -9.22 8.67 3.36
C LEU A 137 -10.70 8.88 2.94
#